data_8537cf6109616e7050416fcf03716440
#
_entry.id   8537cf6109616e7050416fcf03716440
#
_cell.length_a   1.000
_cell.length_b   1.000
_cell.length_c   1.000
_cell.angle_alpha   90.00
_cell.angle_beta   90.00
_cell.angle_gamma   90.00
#
_symmetry.space_group_name_H-M   'P 1'
#
loop_
_entity.id
_entity.type
_entity.pdbx_description
1 polymer ?
#
loop_
_entity_poly.entity_id
_entity_poly.type
_entity_poly.pdbx_seq_one_letter_code
_entity_poly.pdbx_strand_id
1 'polypeptide(L)'
;RVSQPLMVPILLEFSKKDSVKLEERLPLVEEFGIEMEPFGQNTFQIQSHPAWIKKGQEKAIIEEIIDFILADEKITVAKLREATAIMMSCKGSIKANHHLSEWEARQLLVDLAKCKNPYNCPHGRPVLVHLTNKDLEHLFKRIQDPHQSKRQQFE
;
A
#
# COMPACT_ATOMS: atom_id res chain seq x y z
N ARG A 1 10.39 21.25 -1.27
CA ARG A 1 10.28 19.93 -1.93
C ARG A 1 11.65 19.58 -2.48
N VAL A 2 12.19 18.42 -2.11
CA VAL A 2 13.48 17.97 -2.66
C VAL A 2 13.15 17.10 -3.87
N SER A 3 13.38 17.61 -5.05
CA SER A 3 13.26 16.91 -6.33
C SER A 3 14.64 16.36 -6.72
N GLN A 4 14.66 15.19 -7.35
CA GLN A 4 15.85 14.55 -7.86
C GLN A 4 15.76 14.47 -9.38
N PRO A 5 16.64 15.18 -10.12
CA PRO A 5 16.69 15.09 -11.57
C PRO A 5 17.21 13.71 -12.01
N LEU A 6 16.65 13.22 -13.10
CA LEU A 6 17.09 11.99 -13.75
C LEU A 6 18.21 12.32 -14.73
N MET A 7 19.32 11.59 -14.66
CA MET A 7 20.40 11.71 -15.68
C MET A 7 19.95 11.20 -17.05
N VAL A 8 19.09 10.20 -17.07
CA VAL A 8 18.44 9.68 -18.27
C VAL A 8 16.94 9.75 -18.03
N PRO A 9 16.19 10.51 -18.84
CA PRO A 9 14.75 10.61 -18.71
C PRO A 9 14.06 9.26 -18.86
N ILE A 10 12.97 9.05 -18.13
CA ILE A 10 12.13 7.86 -18.25
C ILE A 10 11.00 8.16 -19.22
N LEU A 11 10.83 7.29 -20.22
CA LEU A 11 9.73 7.38 -21.16
C LEU A 11 8.61 6.40 -20.74
N LEU A 12 7.38 6.92 -20.69
CA LEU A 12 6.18 6.14 -20.42
C LEU A 12 5.21 6.30 -21.58
N GLU A 13 4.70 5.17 -22.07
CA GLU A 13 3.69 5.11 -23.13
C GLU A 13 2.32 4.76 -22.54
N PHE A 14 1.29 5.46 -22.98
CA PHE A 14 -0.08 5.25 -22.50
C PHE A 14 -1.03 4.97 -23.68
N SER A 15 -2.24 4.51 -23.37
CA SER A 15 -3.29 4.47 -24.37
C SER A 15 -3.67 5.89 -24.80
N LYS A 16 -4.23 6.06 -25.99
CA LYS A 16 -4.71 7.37 -26.47
C LYS A 16 -5.69 8.02 -25.48
N LYS A 17 -6.56 7.21 -24.87
CA LYS A 17 -7.54 7.67 -23.87
C LYS A 17 -6.86 8.18 -22.60
N ASP A 18 -5.88 7.42 -22.11
CA ASP A 18 -5.18 7.77 -20.88
C ASP A 18 -4.23 8.96 -21.08
N SER A 19 -3.61 9.09 -22.27
CA SER A 19 -2.79 10.25 -22.62
C SER A 19 -3.57 11.56 -22.54
N VAL A 20 -4.78 11.61 -23.10
CA VAL A 20 -5.63 12.81 -23.05
C VAL A 20 -5.99 13.14 -21.60
N LYS A 21 -6.37 12.15 -20.81
CA LYS A 21 -6.67 12.34 -19.38
C LYS A 21 -5.44 12.83 -18.61
N LEU A 22 -4.28 12.29 -18.91
CA LEU A 22 -3.04 12.60 -18.22
C LEU A 22 -2.58 14.02 -18.55
N GLU A 23 -2.72 14.47 -19.81
CA GLU A 23 -2.43 15.86 -20.20
C GLU A 23 -3.22 16.87 -19.36
N GLU A 24 -4.50 16.62 -19.13
CA GLU A 24 -5.34 17.47 -18.28
C GLU A 24 -4.89 17.46 -16.79
N ARG A 25 -4.15 16.45 -16.39
CA ARG A 25 -3.71 16.22 -15.00
C ARG A 25 -2.24 16.54 -14.78
N LEU A 26 -1.49 17.00 -15.77
CA LEU A 26 -0.09 17.38 -15.62
C LEU A 26 0.14 18.37 -14.45
N PRO A 27 -0.72 19.38 -14.21
CA PRO A 27 -0.56 20.26 -13.05
C PRO A 27 -0.62 19.52 -11.71
N LEU A 28 -1.42 18.46 -11.59
CA LEU A 28 -1.49 17.62 -10.39
C LEU A 28 -0.23 16.78 -10.21
N VAL A 29 0.30 16.23 -11.30
CA VAL A 29 1.54 15.45 -11.32
C VAL A 29 2.73 16.33 -10.90
N GLU A 30 2.80 17.55 -11.42
CA GLU A 30 3.81 18.53 -11.06
C GLU A 30 3.68 18.99 -9.60
N GLU A 31 2.45 19.25 -9.14
CA GLU A 31 2.19 19.58 -7.73
C GLU A 31 2.56 18.43 -6.78
N PHE A 32 2.44 17.19 -7.22
CA PHE A 32 2.92 16.02 -6.48
C PHE A 32 4.45 15.99 -6.38
N GLY A 33 5.15 16.50 -7.39
CA GLY A 33 6.60 16.63 -7.44
C GLY A 33 7.27 15.79 -8.52
N ILE A 34 6.52 15.37 -9.53
CA ILE A 34 7.04 14.66 -10.71
C ILE A 34 7.01 15.66 -11.88
N GLU A 35 8.18 15.96 -12.45
CA GLU A 35 8.28 16.76 -13.68
C GLU A 35 8.11 15.84 -14.88
N MET A 36 6.99 15.99 -15.55
CA MET A 36 6.58 15.18 -16.68
C MET A 36 6.05 16.05 -17.81
N GLU A 37 6.49 15.79 -19.02
CA GLU A 37 6.05 16.51 -20.21
C GLU A 37 5.70 15.56 -21.36
N PRO A 38 4.80 15.95 -22.27
CA PRO A 38 4.52 15.18 -23.48
C PRO A 38 5.78 15.06 -24.36
N PHE A 39 6.04 13.84 -24.84
CA PHE A 39 7.19 13.52 -25.68
C PHE A 39 6.75 12.64 -26.87
N GLY A 40 6.08 13.26 -27.83
CA GLY A 40 5.55 12.54 -28.98
C GLY A 40 4.13 12.02 -28.79
N GLN A 41 3.74 11.04 -29.58
CA GLN A 41 2.37 10.55 -29.60
C GLN A 41 2.14 9.56 -28.43
N ASN A 42 1.22 9.90 -27.51
CA ASN A 42 0.88 9.08 -26.35
C ASN A 42 2.04 8.72 -25.42
N THR A 43 3.15 9.44 -25.53
CA THR A 43 4.36 9.21 -24.73
C THR A 43 4.64 10.43 -23.89
N PHE A 44 5.08 10.20 -22.65
CA PHE A 44 5.50 11.24 -21.72
C PHE A 44 6.94 10.98 -21.26
N GLN A 45 7.68 12.06 -21.10
CA GLN A 45 9.03 12.06 -20.60
C GLN A 45 9.05 12.59 -19.18
N ILE A 46 9.69 11.84 -18.28
CA ILE A 46 9.87 12.23 -16.88
C ILE A 46 11.31 12.70 -16.72
N GLN A 47 11.48 13.93 -16.23
CA GLN A 47 12.78 14.58 -16.05
C GLN A 47 13.24 14.58 -14.61
N SER A 48 12.30 14.67 -13.65
CA SER A 48 12.61 14.60 -12.23
C SER A 48 11.49 13.96 -11.42
N HIS A 49 11.83 13.48 -10.23
CA HIS A 49 10.91 12.82 -9.31
C HIS A 49 11.23 13.19 -7.85
N PRO A 50 10.31 12.95 -6.90
CA PRO A 50 10.57 13.15 -5.49
C PRO A 50 11.76 12.31 -4.99
N ALA A 51 12.66 12.91 -4.20
CA ALA A 51 13.88 12.27 -3.71
C ALA A 51 13.66 11.01 -2.82
N TRP A 52 12.44 10.78 -2.31
CA TRP A 52 12.11 9.59 -1.53
C TRP A 52 11.91 8.33 -2.40
N ILE A 53 11.78 8.47 -3.72
CA ILE A 53 11.72 7.32 -4.63
C ILE A 53 13.14 6.73 -4.73
N LYS A 54 13.26 5.44 -4.39
CA LYS A 54 14.54 4.74 -4.37
C LYS A 54 15.05 4.48 -5.79
N LYS A 55 16.37 4.60 -5.95
CA LYS A 55 17.06 4.30 -7.22
C LYS A 55 16.74 2.88 -7.71
N GLY A 56 16.37 2.78 -8.98
CA GLY A 56 15.97 1.52 -9.64
C GLY A 56 14.50 1.16 -9.49
N GLN A 57 13.71 1.94 -8.75
CA GLN A 57 12.25 1.75 -8.59
C GLN A 57 11.44 2.90 -9.21
N GLU A 58 12.11 3.88 -9.82
CA GLU A 58 11.52 5.12 -10.29
C GLU A 58 10.35 4.84 -11.23
N LYS A 59 10.60 4.09 -12.29
CA LYS A 59 9.60 3.78 -13.32
C LYS A 59 8.36 3.11 -12.71
N ALA A 60 8.55 2.04 -11.94
CA ALA A 60 7.46 1.27 -11.37
C ALA A 60 6.62 2.07 -10.36
N ILE A 61 7.25 2.93 -9.56
CA ILE A 61 6.55 3.75 -8.57
C ILE A 61 5.79 4.87 -9.27
N ILE A 62 6.38 5.51 -10.28
CA ILE A 62 5.74 6.59 -11.03
C ILE A 62 4.56 6.06 -11.83
N GLU A 63 4.67 4.90 -12.48
CA GLU A 63 3.55 4.23 -13.14
C GLU A 63 2.37 4.02 -12.19
N GLU A 64 2.59 3.49 -10.98
CA GLU A 64 1.52 3.30 -9.99
C GLU A 64 0.91 4.62 -9.50
N ILE A 65 1.71 5.68 -9.37
CA ILE A 65 1.20 7.02 -9.01
C ILE A 65 0.28 7.54 -10.12
N ILE A 66 0.68 7.36 -11.39
CA ILE A 66 -0.12 7.76 -12.54
C ILE A 66 -1.41 6.93 -12.60
N ASP A 67 -1.35 5.63 -12.31
CA ASP A 67 -2.53 4.78 -12.25
C ASP A 67 -3.56 5.28 -11.22
N PHE A 68 -3.13 5.76 -10.05
CA PHE A 68 -4.03 6.40 -9.08
C PHE A 68 -4.69 7.66 -9.65
N ILE A 69 -3.94 8.47 -10.40
CA ILE A 69 -4.45 9.71 -11.02
C ILE A 69 -5.47 9.38 -12.11
N LEU A 70 -5.22 8.36 -12.92
CA LEU A 70 -6.10 7.92 -13.99
C LEU A 70 -7.37 7.21 -13.49
N ALA A 71 -7.28 6.52 -12.35
CA ALA A 71 -8.38 5.78 -11.76
C ALA A 71 -9.41 6.68 -11.07
N ASP A 72 -8.99 7.80 -10.48
CA ASP A 72 -9.89 8.75 -9.79
C ASP A 72 -9.74 10.17 -10.38
N GLU A 73 -10.70 10.56 -11.20
CA GLU A 73 -10.72 11.87 -11.85
C GLU A 73 -10.82 13.06 -10.86
N LYS A 74 -11.21 12.79 -9.62
CA LYS A 74 -11.34 13.80 -8.55
C LYS A 74 -10.26 13.70 -7.49
N ILE A 75 -9.22 12.92 -7.73
CA ILE A 75 -8.13 12.75 -6.77
C ILE A 75 -7.44 14.10 -6.51
N THR A 76 -7.22 14.40 -5.24
CA THR A 76 -6.45 15.56 -4.82
C THR A 76 -5.03 15.18 -4.49
N VAL A 77 -4.09 16.15 -4.47
CA VAL A 77 -2.69 15.90 -4.06
C VAL A 77 -2.61 15.27 -2.67
N ALA A 78 -3.49 15.65 -1.75
CA ALA A 78 -3.52 15.08 -0.40
C ALA A 78 -3.87 13.58 -0.44
N LYS A 79 -4.93 13.20 -1.17
CA LYS A 79 -5.33 11.80 -1.36
C LYS A 79 -4.28 11.01 -2.12
N LEU A 80 -3.66 11.61 -3.14
CA LEU A 80 -2.59 10.97 -3.90
C LEU A 80 -1.37 10.67 -3.01
N ARG A 81 -1.01 11.60 -2.12
CA ARG A 81 0.06 11.37 -1.13
C ARG A 81 -0.28 10.26 -0.16
N GLU A 82 -1.51 10.21 0.33
CA GLU A 82 -1.98 9.14 1.20
C GLU A 82 -1.94 7.77 0.51
N ALA A 83 -2.51 7.65 -0.69
CA ALA A 83 -2.48 6.43 -1.49
C ALA A 83 -1.04 5.97 -1.77
N THR A 84 -0.16 6.90 -2.13
CA THR A 84 1.26 6.61 -2.37
C THR A 84 1.97 6.15 -1.10
N ALA A 85 1.70 6.78 0.06
CA ALA A 85 2.28 6.37 1.34
C ALA A 85 1.84 4.95 1.73
N ILE A 86 0.57 4.61 1.52
CA ILE A 86 0.02 3.27 1.73
C ILE A 86 0.73 2.25 0.82
N MET A 87 0.83 2.53 -0.47
CA MET A 87 1.50 1.69 -1.45
C MET A 87 2.97 1.46 -1.07
N MET A 88 3.71 2.52 -0.75
CA MET A 88 5.12 2.44 -0.35
C MET A 88 5.31 1.65 0.94
N SER A 89 4.42 1.80 1.93
CA SER A 89 4.45 1.04 3.19
C SER A 89 4.33 -0.45 2.91
N CYS A 90 3.43 -0.86 2.02
CA CYS A 90 3.29 -2.26 1.64
C CYS A 90 4.46 -2.79 0.82
N LYS A 91 5.05 -1.97 -0.06
CA LYS A 91 6.26 -2.37 -0.80
C LYS A 91 7.46 -2.54 0.12
N GLY A 92 7.60 -1.70 1.14
CA GLY A 92 8.68 -1.76 2.14
C GLY A 92 8.46 -2.76 3.27
N SER A 93 7.28 -3.40 3.36
CA SER A 93 6.99 -4.34 4.44
C SER A 93 7.72 -5.67 4.29
N ILE A 94 7.93 -6.35 5.41
CA ILE A 94 8.43 -7.72 5.46
C ILE A 94 7.43 -8.64 4.77
N LYS A 95 7.90 -9.42 3.80
CA LYS A 95 7.07 -10.33 3.02
C LYS A 95 7.01 -11.72 3.66
N ALA A 96 6.01 -12.51 3.27
CA ALA A 96 5.97 -13.93 3.59
C ALA A 96 7.27 -14.64 3.16
N ASN A 97 7.70 -15.64 3.91
CA ASN A 97 8.96 -16.36 3.75
C ASN A 97 10.25 -15.54 3.97
N HIS A 98 10.15 -14.30 4.47
CA HIS A 98 11.32 -13.59 4.93
C HIS A 98 11.77 -14.17 6.28
N HIS A 99 13.01 -14.61 6.36
CA HIS A 99 13.57 -15.12 7.61
C HIS A 99 13.81 -13.94 8.56
N LEU A 100 13.16 -13.96 9.72
CA LEU A 100 13.35 -12.98 10.78
C LEU A 100 14.24 -13.56 11.86
N SER A 101 15.29 -12.85 12.24
CA SER A 101 16.01 -13.13 13.46
C SER A 101 15.13 -12.84 14.70
N GLU A 102 15.45 -13.42 15.84
CA GLU A 102 14.70 -13.18 17.07
C GLU A 102 14.68 -11.70 17.46
N TRP A 103 15.77 -10.99 17.23
CA TRP A 103 15.85 -9.56 17.48
C TRP A 103 14.93 -8.75 16.58
N GLU A 104 14.91 -9.03 15.28
CA GLU A 104 14.01 -8.38 14.31
C GLU A 104 12.53 -8.65 14.64
N ALA A 105 12.21 -9.88 15.02
CA ALA A 105 10.86 -10.23 15.44
C ALA A 105 10.42 -9.47 16.70
N ARG A 106 11.29 -9.35 17.70
CA ARG A 106 11.04 -8.54 18.90
C ARG A 106 10.86 -7.06 18.56
N GLN A 107 11.73 -6.51 17.72
CA GLN A 107 11.62 -5.12 17.29
C GLN A 107 10.32 -4.85 16.54
N LEU A 108 9.90 -5.76 15.66
CA LEU A 108 8.64 -5.67 14.96
C LEU A 108 7.44 -5.59 15.92
N LEU A 109 7.41 -6.40 16.98
CA LEU A 109 6.36 -6.35 18.00
C LEU A 109 6.37 -5.03 18.78
N VAL A 110 7.55 -4.54 19.14
CA VAL A 110 7.71 -3.23 19.81
C VAL A 110 7.19 -2.09 18.93
N ASP A 111 7.48 -2.11 17.63
CA ASP A 111 7.03 -1.08 16.71
C ASP A 111 5.54 -1.18 16.42
N LEU A 112 5.01 -2.41 16.33
CA LEU A 112 3.56 -2.65 16.20
C LEU A 112 2.79 -2.10 17.40
N ALA A 113 3.32 -2.27 18.62
CA ALA A 113 2.69 -1.76 19.84
C ALA A 113 2.63 -0.21 19.90
N LYS A 114 3.51 0.49 19.16
CA LYS A 114 3.50 1.96 19.04
C LYS A 114 2.51 2.48 18.01
N CYS A 115 1.97 1.61 17.14
CA CYS A 115 1.03 2.01 16.10
C CYS A 115 -0.30 2.46 16.72
N LYS A 116 -0.94 3.48 16.14
CA LYS A 116 -2.29 3.91 16.55
C LYS A 116 -3.34 2.82 16.34
N ASN A 117 -3.19 2.04 15.28
CA ASN A 117 -4.01 0.87 14.98
C ASN A 117 -3.10 -0.31 14.64
N PRO A 118 -2.77 -1.19 15.60
CA PRO A 118 -1.91 -2.34 15.36
C PRO A 118 -2.66 -3.53 14.73
N TYR A 119 -3.99 -3.48 14.65
CA TYR A 119 -4.81 -4.63 14.25
C TYR A 119 -4.94 -4.79 12.74
N ASN A 120 -4.96 -3.68 12.00
CA ASN A 120 -5.17 -3.69 10.56
C ASN A 120 -4.09 -2.89 9.83
N CYS A 121 -3.67 -3.37 8.66
CA CYS A 121 -2.84 -2.57 7.77
C CYS A 121 -3.70 -1.46 7.11
N PRO A 122 -3.08 -0.44 6.48
CA PRO A 122 -3.81 0.62 5.78
C PRO A 122 -4.76 0.14 4.68
N HIS A 123 -4.57 -1.06 4.14
CA HIS A 123 -5.47 -1.70 3.17
C HIS A 123 -6.61 -2.49 3.83
N GLY A 124 -6.77 -2.42 5.16
CA GLY A 124 -7.82 -3.12 5.90
C GLY A 124 -7.56 -4.61 6.20
N ARG A 125 -6.40 -5.15 5.80
CA ARG A 125 -6.07 -6.55 6.10
C ARG A 125 -5.65 -6.70 7.57
N PRO A 126 -6.12 -7.76 8.28
CA PRO A 126 -5.71 -7.98 9.66
C PRO A 126 -4.20 -8.26 9.75
N VAL A 127 -3.54 -7.60 10.69
CA VAL A 127 -2.10 -7.76 11.00
C VAL A 127 -1.93 -8.55 12.29
N LEU A 128 -2.82 -8.30 13.27
CA LEU A 128 -2.82 -8.94 14.58
C LEU A 128 -4.22 -9.40 14.91
N VAL A 129 -4.36 -10.64 15.35
CA VAL A 129 -5.61 -11.21 15.86
C VAL A 129 -5.42 -11.57 17.33
N HIS A 130 -6.25 -11.03 18.19
CA HIS A 130 -6.30 -11.40 19.60
C HIS A 130 -7.33 -12.52 19.82
N LEU A 131 -6.87 -13.67 20.25
CA LEU A 131 -7.72 -14.81 20.61
C LEU A 131 -7.76 -14.93 22.14
N THR A 132 -8.95 -14.90 22.71
CA THR A 132 -9.15 -15.20 24.13
C THR A 132 -9.08 -16.71 24.36
N ASN A 133 -8.91 -17.15 25.61
CA ASN A 133 -8.97 -18.57 25.96
C ASN A 133 -10.30 -19.19 25.52
N LYS A 134 -11.41 -18.43 25.65
CA LYS A 134 -12.75 -18.86 25.20
C LYS A 134 -12.78 -19.07 23.67
N ASP A 135 -12.17 -18.18 22.90
CA ASP A 135 -12.09 -18.33 21.44
C ASP A 135 -11.32 -19.58 21.05
N LEU A 136 -10.21 -19.84 21.75
CA LEU A 136 -9.42 -21.05 21.53
C LEU A 136 -10.21 -22.32 21.88
N GLU A 137 -10.90 -22.35 23.03
CA GLU A 137 -11.75 -23.47 23.42
C GLU A 137 -12.84 -23.71 22.37
N HIS A 138 -13.46 -22.65 21.87
CA HIS A 138 -14.46 -22.73 20.80
C HIS A 138 -13.90 -23.28 19.49
N LEU A 139 -12.75 -22.76 19.07
CA LEU A 139 -12.06 -23.22 17.85
C LEU A 139 -11.69 -24.70 17.92
N PHE A 140 -11.28 -25.19 19.09
CA PHE A 140 -10.97 -26.61 19.31
C PHE A 140 -12.19 -27.46 19.71
N LYS A 141 -13.43 -26.89 19.66
CA LYS A 141 -14.67 -27.56 20.03
C LYS A 141 -14.64 -28.17 21.46
N ARG A 142 -13.92 -27.52 22.37
CA ARG A 142 -13.78 -27.96 23.76
C ARG A 142 -14.85 -27.34 24.70
N ILE A 143 -15.61 -26.35 24.24
CA ILE A 143 -16.79 -25.87 24.98
C ILE A 143 -17.90 -26.89 24.76
N GLN A 144 -18.20 -27.68 25.77
CA GLN A 144 -19.46 -28.41 25.85
C GLN A 144 -20.56 -27.38 26.09
N ASP A 145 -21.48 -27.26 25.14
CA ASP A 145 -22.66 -26.42 25.31
C ASP A 145 -23.47 -26.97 26.50
N PRO A 146 -23.67 -26.22 27.62
CA PRO A 146 -24.36 -26.76 28.78
C PRO A 146 -25.82 -27.15 28.47
N HIS A 147 -26.34 -26.82 27.30
CA HIS A 147 -27.68 -27.21 26.86
C HIS A 147 -27.74 -28.56 26.11
N GLN A 148 -26.64 -29.16 25.68
CA GLN A 148 -26.67 -30.47 25.02
C GLN A 148 -26.61 -31.63 26.02
N SER A 149 -26.13 -31.42 27.25
CA SER A 149 -26.05 -32.49 28.27
C SER A 149 -27.41 -32.90 28.90
N LYS A 150 -28.48 -32.13 28.63
CA LYS A 150 -29.83 -32.45 29.17
C LYS A 150 -30.72 -33.27 28.21
N ARG A 151 -30.28 -33.55 26.97
CA ARG A 151 -31.08 -34.33 26.01
C ARG A 151 -30.72 -35.81 25.89
N GLN A 152 -29.70 -36.26 26.59
CA GLN A 152 -29.27 -37.68 26.54
C GLN A 152 -29.62 -38.48 27.80
N GLN A 153 -30.48 -37.96 28.68
CA GLN A 153 -30.91 -38.72 29.90
C GLN A 153 -32.36 -39.27 29.87
N PHE A 154 -33.00 -39.26 28.70
CA PHE A 154 -34.31 -39.87 28.53
C PHE A 154 -34.38 -40.63 27.18
N GLU A 155 -33.69 -41.80 27.12
CA GLU A 155 -34.06 -42.98 26.34
C GLU A 155 -33.53 -44.23 27.04
#